data_d4f82622d46dfc8cb247d5922a83c4e5
#
_entry.id   d4f82622d46dfc8cb247d5922a83c4e5
#
_cell.length_a   1.000
_cell.length_b   1.000
_cell.length_c   1.000
_cell.angle_alpha   90.00
_cell.angle_beta   90.00
_cell.angle_gamma   90.00
#
_symmetry.space_group_name_H-M   'P 1'
#
loop_
_entity.id
_entity.type
_entity.pdbx_description
1 polymer ?
#
loop_
_entity_poly.entity_id
_entity_poly.type
_entity_poly.pdbx_seq_one_letter_code
_entity_poly.pdbx_strand_id
1 'polypeptide(L)'
;MNKSSATIMAAALMLASSCTEVKQEGQGYEPIIGKQEITIKDGRLTPEALWAMGRIGSLSISPDGKQIAYTVAYYSVPENKSHHVIYVMDADGKNNTPLTQTAWNESEPQWIKGGTKIAFLCNESGGSQIWEMTVRNAVSFPISKET
;
A
#
# COMPACT_ATOMS: atom_id res chain seq x y z
N MET A 1 -77.59 16.41 30.10
CA MET A 1 -76.77 15.17 30.25
C MET A 1 -76.31 14.74 28.88
N ASN A 2 -75.15 15.19 28.41
CA ASN A 2 -74.55 14.64 27.24
C ASN A 2 -73.01 14.79 27.37
N LYS A 3 -72.36 13.69 27.47
CA LYS A 3 -70.90 13.65 27.56
C LYS A 3 -70.34 13.58 26.17
N SER A 4 -69.66 14.61 25.75
CA SER A 4 -68.84 14.64 24.51
C SER A 4 -67.54 13.94 24.77
N SER A 5 -67.30 12.85 24.08
CA SER A 5 -65.99 12.19 24.00
C SER A 5 -65.14 12.91 22.96
N ALA A 6 -64.08 13.55 23.39
CA ALA A 6 -63.09 14.10 22.51
C ALA A 6 -62.07 13.01 22.12
N THR A 7 -62.08 12.61 20.86
CA THR A 7 -61.11 11.69 20.27
C THR A 7 -59.82 12.49 19.95
N ILE A 8 -58.79 12.23 20.70
CA ILE A 8 -57.48 12.80 20.43
C ILE A 8 -56.79 11.94 19.33
N MET A 9 -56.69 12.54 18.16
CA MET A 9 -55.99 11.97 17.03
C MET A 9 -54.46 12.29 17.21
N ALA A 10 -53.70 11.31 17.63
CA ALA A 10 -52.26 11.38 17.70
C ALA A 10 -51.68 11.30 16.30
N ALA A 11 -51.25 12.43 15.74
CA ALA A 11 -50.48 12.45 14.50
C ALA A 11 -49.03 11.99 14.81
N ALA A 12 -48.73 10.77 14.41
CA ALA A 12 -47.38 10.26 14.43
C ALA A 12 -46.54 10.94 13.33
N LEU A 13 -45.71 11.88 13.75
CA LEU A 13 -44.74 12.53 12.87
C LEU A 13 -43.63 11.52 12.58
N MET A 14 -43.66 10.88 11.42
CA MET A 14 -42.56 10.06 10.88
C MET A 14 -41.42 11.02 10.50
N LEU A 15 -40.45 11.17 11.37
CA LEU A 15 -39.17 11.75 11.02
C LEU A 15 -38.45 10.74 10.11
N ALA A 16 -38.62 10.93 8.81
CA ALA A 16 -37.75 10.28 7.83
C ALA A 16 -36.33 10.83 8.01
N SER A 17 -35.51 10.11 8.77
CA SER A 17 -34.09 10.35 8.82
C SER A 17 -33.52 10.06 7.44
N SER A 18 -33.38 11.09 6.62
CA SER A 18 -32.64 11.06 5.37
C SER A 18 -31.18 10.83 5.75
N CYS A 19 -30.74 9.58 5.77
CA CYS A 19 -29.33 9.27 5.65
C CYS A 19 -28.87 9.77 4.28
N THR A 20 -28.35 10.98 4.26
CA THR A 20 -27.51 11.43 3.15
C THR A 20 -26.31 10.53 3.19
N GLU A 21 -26.28 9.53 2.30
CA GLU A 21 -25.04 8.85 1.93
C GLU A 21 -24.10 9.95 1.44
N VAL A 22 -23.14 10.32 2.28
CA VAL A 22 -21.95 11.03 1.85
C VAL A 22 -21.25 10.05 0.93
N LYS A 23 -21.49 10.18 -0.39
CA LYS A 23 -20.58 9.63 -1.38
C LYS A 23 -19.24 10.27 -1.05
N GLN A 24 -18.37 9.54 -0.37
CA GLN A 24 -16.95 9.77 -0.47
C GLN A 24 -16.66 9.64 -1.96
N GLU A 25 -16.49 10.76 -2.62
CA GLU A 25 -15.81 10.80 -3.90
C GLU A 25 -14.45 10.18 -3.61
N GLY A 26 -14.29 8.91 -4.00
CA GLY A 26 -13.06 8.19 -3.84
C GLY A 26 -12.00 9.03 -4.51
N GLN A 27 -11.00 9.46 -3.74
CA GLN A 27 -9.72 9.83 -4.30
C GLN A 27 -9.40 8.73 -5.28
N GLY A 28 -9.37 9.09 -6.58
CA GLY A 28 -9.19 8.12 -7.65
C GLY A 28 -7.94 7.30 -7.35
N TYR A 29 -8.14 6.04 -6.99
CA TYR A 29 -7.08 5.10 -6.78
C TYR A 29 -6.37 4.95 -8.12
N GLU A 30 -5.25 5.64 -8.31
CA GLU A 30 -4.39 5.39 -9.46
C GLU A 30 -3.89 3.94 -9.35
N PRO A 31 -4.03 3.13 -10.41
CA PRO A 31 -3.58 1.75 -10.35
C PRO A 31 -2.09 1.71 -10.01
N ILE A 32 -1.74 0.94 -8.97
CA ILE A 32 -0.36 0.76 -8.57
C ILE A 32 0.36 0.01 -9.69
N ILE A 33 1.43 0.61 -10.25
CA ILE A 33 2.31 -0.07 -11.20
C ILE A 33 3.01 -1.19 -10.42
N GLY A 34 2.79 -2.44 -10.80
CA GLY A 34 3.30 -3.60 -10.09
C GLY A 34 3.93 -4.63 -11.02
N LYS A 35 4.15 -5.82 -10.49
CA LYS A 35 4.68 -6.95 -11.24
C LYS A 35 3.77 -7.28 -12.42
N GLN A 36 4.36 -7.30 -13.62
CA GLN A 36 3.68 -7.66 -14.85
C GLN A 36 4.00 -9.11 -15.24
N GLU A 37 3.09 -9.75 -15.97
CA GLU A 37 3.35 -11.04 -16.59
C GLU A 37 4.25 -10.86 -17.81
N ILE A 38 5.31 -11.69 -17.88
CA ILE A 38 6.30 -11.62 -18.96
C ILE A 38 6.12 -12.86 -19.82
N THR A 39 5.79 -12.63 -21.08
CA THR A 39 5.74 -13.70 -22.11
C THR A 39 6.95 -13.58 -23.02
N ILE A 40 7.82 -14.57 -23.01
CA ILE A 40 8.94 -14.65 -23.93
C ILE A 40 8.55 -15.59 -25.07
N LYS A 41 8.43 -15.07 -26.29
CA LYS A 41 8.16 -15.85 -27.49
C LYS A 41 9.47 -16.20 -28.18
N ASP A 42 9.58 -17.44 -28.63
CA ASP A 42 10.74 -17.96 -29.40
C ASP A 42 12.10 -17.77 -28.70
N GLY A 43 12.10 -17.71 -27.36
CA GLY A 43 13.34 -17.52 -26.59
C GLY A 43 14.00 -16.14 -26.76
N ARG A 44 13.31 -15.17 -27.34
CA ARG A 44 13.84 -13.82 -27.60
C ARG A 44 13.29 -12.82 -26.59
N LEU A 45 14.19 -12.07 -25.99
CA LEU A 45 13.83 -10.92 -25.15
C LEU A 45 13.43 -9.72 -26.04
N THR A 46 12.21 -9.23 -25.87
CA THR A 46 11.74 -8.02 -26.55
C THR A 46 11.89 -6.79 -25.64
N PRO A 47 11.88 -5.56 -26.18
CA PRO A 47 11.88 -4.34 -25.37
C PRO A 47 10.74 -4.31 -24.37
N GLU A 48 9.55 -4.75 -24.73
CA GLU A 48 8.37 -4.80 -23.86
C GLU A 48 8.59 -5.78 -22.70
N ALA A 49 9.11 -6.99 -22.99
CA ALA A 49 9.45 -7.96 -21.96
C ALA A 49 10.53 -7.42 -21.01
N LEU A 50 11.52 -6.68 -21.53
CA LEU A 50 12.56 -6.05 -20.70
C LEU A 50 11.98 -4.99 -19.75
N TRP A 51 11.03 -4.17 -20.22
CA TRP A 51 10.39 -3.15 -19.40
C TRP A 51 9.41 -3.74 -18.38
N ALA A 52 8.81 -4.88 -18.67
CA ALA A 52 7.93 -5.61 -17.75
C ALA A 52 8.69 -6.24 -16.57
N MET A 53 10.01 -6.40 -16.67
CA MET A 53 10.83 -6.94 -15.57
C MET A 53 10.95 -5.92 -14.44
N GLY A 54 10.67 -6.37 -13.19
CA GLY A 54 11.03 -5.61 -12.00
C GLY A 54 12.55 -5.51 -11.87
N ARG A 55 13.05 -4.35 -11.47
CA ARG A 55 14.48 -4.09 -11.29
C ARG A 55 14.81 -3.98 -9.82
N ILE A 56 15.70 -4.83 -9.35
CA ILE A 56 16.21 -4.78 -7.97
C ILE A 56 17.09 -3.54 -7.82
N GLY A 57 16.77 -2.74 -6.80
CA GLY A 57 17.54 -1.57 -6.39
C GLY A 57 18.36 -1.84 -5.13
N SER A 58 18.30 -0.89 -4.18
CA SER A 58 18.99 -0.98 -2.88
C SER A 58 18.55 -2.20 -2.08
N LEU A 59 19.46 -2.76 -1.31
CA LEU A 59 19.20 -3.88 -0.41
C LEU A 59 19.89 -3.65 0.95
N SER A 60 19.32 -4.29 1.99
CA SER A 60 19.85 -4.29 3.36
C SER A 60 19.62 -5.64 4.00
N ILE A 61 20.63 -6.17 4.67
CA ILE A 61 20.58 -7.47 5.38
C ILE A 61 20.27 -7.18 6.85
N SER A 62 19.38 -7.98 7.44
CA SER A 62 19.08 -7.87 8.88
C SER A 62 20.32 -8.16 9.73
N PRO A 63 20.45 -7.57 10.94
CA PRO A 63 21.63 -7.75 11.80
C PRO A 63 21.94 -9.20 12.17
N ASP A 64 20.91 -10.05 12.18
CA ASP A 64 21.06 -11.49 12.45
C ASP A 64 21.37 -12.34 11.19
N GLY A 65 21.43 -11.68 10.02
CA GLY A 65 21.71 -12.32 8.73
C GLY A 65 20.59 -13.19 8.17
N LYS A 66 19.39 -13.17 8.78
CA LYS A 66 18.31 -14.10 8.40
C LYS A 66 17.35 -13.55 7.37
N GLN A 67 17.26 -12.23 7.21
CA GLN A 67 16.34 -11.58 6.30
C GLN A 67 17.04 -10.53 5.43
N ILE A 68 16.48 -10.31 4.26
CA ILE A 68 16.93 -9.32 3.29
C ILE A 68 15.76 -8.42 2.95
N ALA A 69 15.91 -7.12 3.15
CA ALA A 69 15.01 -6.10 2.65
C ALA A 69 15.58 -5.50 1.36
N TYR A 70 14.77 -5.32 0.33
CA TYR A 70 15.24 -4.79 -0.95
C TYR A 70 14.12 -4.07 -1.69
N THR A 71 14.51 -3.12 -2.54
CA THR A 71 13.59 -2.36 -3.39
C THR A 71 13.45 -3.04 -4.75
N VAL A 72 12.22 -3.08 -5.27
CA VAL A 72 11.95 -3.44 -6.67
C VAL A 72 11.25 -2.25 -7.35
N ALA A 73 11.81 -1.79 -8.46
CA ALA A 73 11.18 -0.80 -9.32
C ALA A 73 10.42 -1.48 -10.46
N TYR A 74 9.15 -1.17 -10.60
CA TYR A 74 8.29 -1.54 -11.72
C TYR A 74 8.03 -0.33 -12.60
N TYR A 75 7.82 -0.54 -13.90
CA TYR A 75 7.70 0.52 -14.89
C TYR A 75 6.43 0.37 -15.71
N SER A 76 5.78 1.49 -16.00
CA SER A 76 4.72 1.61 -16.99
C SER A 76 5.22 2.50 -18.13
N VAL A 77 5.54 1.90 -19.27
CA VAL A 77 5.98 2.65 -20.45
C VAL A 77 4.86 3.55 -20.98
N PRO A 78 3.60 3.09 -21.08
CA PRO A 78 2.51 3.95 -21.56
C PRO A 78 2.27 5.19 -20.69
N GLU A 79 2.45 5.06 -19.38
CA GLU A 79 2.22 6.16 -18.42
C GLU A 79 3.49 6.99 -18.18
N ASN A 80 4.64 6.53 -18.67
CA ASN A 80 5.96 7.10 -18.38
C ASN A 80 6.19 7.29 -16.87
N LYS A 81 5.79 6.28 -16.09
CA LYS A 81 5.88 6.27 -14.62
C LYS A 81 6.62 5.03 -14.12
N SER A 82 7.10 5.11 -12.89
CA SER A 82 7.63 3.97 -12.14
C SER A 82 7.01 3.91 -10.75
N HIS A 83 6.98 2.71 -10.19
CA HIS A 83 6.56 2.48 -8.82
C HIS A 83 7.59 1.61 -8.11
N HIS A 84 8.07 2.05 -6.97
CA HIS A 84 9.11 1.39 -6.18
C HIS A 84 8.48 0.80 -4.93
N VAL A 85 8.69 -0.50 -4.71
CA VAL A 85 8.13 -1.26 -3.60
C VAL A 85 9.25 -1.94 -2.83
N ILE A 86 9.16 -1.93 -1.51
CA ILE A 86 10.10 -2.67 -0.66
C ILE A 86 9.57 -4.08 -0.42
N TYR A 87 10.44 -5.06 -0.61
CA TYR A 87 10.21 -6.47 -0.31
C TYR A 87 11.09 -6.91 0.84
N VAL A 88 10.61 -7.91 1.58
CA VAL A 88 11.39 -8.65 2.57
C VAL A 88 11.30 -10.13 2.23
N MET A 89 12.43 -10.83 2.33
CA MET A 89 12.50 -12.28 2.19
C MET A 89 13.48 -12.85 3.21
N ASP A 90 13.37 -14.13 3.47
CA ASP A 90 14.38 -14.86 4.22
C ASP A 90 15.67 -15.01 3.41
N ALA A 91 16.80 -15.14 4.09
CA ALA A 91 18.11 -15.24 3.43
C ALA A 91 18.24 -16.48 2.51
N ASP A 92 17.39 -17.51 2.68
CA ASP A 92 17.29 -18.68 1.81
C ASP A 92 16.37 -18.47 0.60
N GLY A 93 15.83 -17.27 0.42
CA GLY A 93 14.95 -16.89 -0.68
C GLY A 93 13.47 -17.21 -0.45
N LYS A 94 13.10 -17.80 0.69
CA LYS A 94 11.70 -18.06 1.02
C LYS A 94 10.99 -16.83 1.60
N ASN A 95 9.68 -16.95 1.78
CA ASN A 95 8.82 -15.93 2.39
C ASN A 95 8.97 -14.52 1.78
N ASN A 96 9.20 -14.49 0.46
CA ASN A 96 9.36 -13.23 -0.26
C ASN A 96 8.02 -12.51 -0.40
N THR A 97 7.85 -11.41 0.34
CA THR A 97 6.61 -10.65 0.41
C THR A 97 6.88 -9.15 0.30
N PRO A 98 5.97 -8.38 -0.32
CA PRO A 98 6.05 -6.92 -0.24
C PRO A 98 5.87 -6.48 1.21
N LEU A 99 6.77 -5.63 1.68
CA LEU A 99 6.67 -5.02 3.01
C LEU A 99 5.59 -3.94 3.03
N THR A 100 5.41 -3.27 1.90
CA THR A 100 4.52 -2.14 1.71
C THR A 100 3.62 -2.39 0.50
N GLN A 101 2.39 -1.87 0.56
CA GLN A 101 1.41 -1.94 -0.55
C GLN A 101 0.73 -0.58 -0.67
N THR A 102 1.52 0.43 -1.01
CA THR A 102 1.07 1.82 -1.14
C THR A 102 1.16 2.27 -2.60
N ALA A 103 0.54 3.40 -2.93
CA ALA A 103 0.69 4.05 -4.23
C ALA A 103 1.98 4.90 -4.33
N TRP A 104 2.72 5.02 -3.23
CA TRP A 104 3.91 5.86 -3.11
C TRP A 104 5.17 5.11 -3.48
N ASN A 105 6.20 5.85 -3.91
CA ASN A 105 7.51 5.29 -4.14
C ASN A 105 8.26 5.13 -2.83
N GLU A 106 8.74 3.93 -2.57
CA GLU A 106 9.48 3.55 -1.38
C GLU A 106 10.81 2.92 -1.76
N SER A 107 11.89 3.37 -1.11
CA SER A 107 13.25 2.97 -1.47
C SER A 107 14.22 3.04 -0.30
N GLU A 108 15.45 2.61 -0.52
CA GLU A 108 16.56 2.66 0.43
C GLU A 108 16.24 2.02 1.79
N PRO A 109 15.75 0.76 1.83
CA PRO A 109 15.47 0.10 3.11
C PRO A 109 16.74 -0.09 3.92
N GLN A 110 16.66 0.22 5.23
CA GLN A 110 17.73 0.00 6.19
C GLN A 110 17.18 -0.64 7.45
N TRP A 111 17.75 -1.75 7.87
CA TRP A 111 17.41 -2.36 9.15
C TRP A 111 17.89 -1.49 10.30
N ILE A 112 17.00 -1.22 11.24
CA ILE A 112 17.26 -0.44 12.45
C ILE A 112 16.76 -1.16 13.70
N LYS A 113 17.09 -0.61 14.86
CA LYS A 113 16.63 -1.10 16.19
C LYS A 113 16.82 -2.63 16.35
N GLY A 114 18.02 -3.10 16.02
CA GLY A 114 18.39 -4.52 16.18
C GLY A 114 17.63 -5.49 15.26
N GLY A 115 17.15 -5.01 14.09
CA GLY A 115 16.42 -5.83 13.12
C GLY A 115 14.92 -5.93 13.38
N THR A 116 14.39 -5.13 14.31
CA THR A 116 12.94 -5.11 14.57
C THR A 116 12.18 -4.12 13.71
N LYS A 117 12.88 -3.16 13.10
CA LYS A 117 12.31 -2.13 12.23
C LYS A 117 13.14 -1.94 10.96
N ILE A 118 12.50 -1.40 9.94
CA ILE A 118 13.13 -0.91 8.71
C ILE A 118 12.83 0.58 8.60
N ALA A 119 13.87 1.39 8.40
CA ALA A 119 13.77 2.77 7.93
C ALA A 119 13.88 2.79 6.41
N PHE A 120 13.14 3.67 5.73
CA PHE A 120 13.12 3.77 4.27
C PHE A 120 12.72 5.17 3.82
N LEU A 121 12.98 5.49 2.57
CA LEU A 121 12.49 6.72 1.95
C LEU A 121 11.12 6.50 1.35
N CYS A 122 10.19 7.43 1.60
CA CYS A 122 8.84 7.43 1.00
C CYS A 122 8.47 8.85 0.56
N ASN A 123 7.74 8.99 -0.55
CA ASN A 123 7.33 10.29 -1.09
C ASN A 123 5.87 10.67 -0.81
N GLU A 124 5.20 9.99 0.12
CA GLU A 124 3.79 10.22 0.48
C GLU A 124 3.50 11.68 0.86
N SER A 125 4.42 12.34 1.54
CA SER A 125 4.25 13.72 2.02
C SER A 125 4.58 14.81 0.99
N GLY A 126 4.66 14.46 -0.30
CA GLY A 126 4.97 15.38 -1.40
C GLY A 126 6.47 15.58 -1.66
N GLY A 127 7.32 14.92 -0.88
CA GLY A 127 8.78 14.88 -1.05
C GLY A 127 9.35 13.65 -0.38
N SER A 128 10.58 13.29 -0.73
CA SER A 128 11.24 12.12 -0.14
C SER A 128 11.53 12.37 1.34
N GLN A 129 10.96 11.57 2.22
CA GLN A 129 11.15 11.62 3.68
C GLN A 129 11.48 10.24 4.23
N ILE A 130 12.12 10.21 5.41
CA ILE A 130 12.43 8.97 6.11
C ILE A 130 11.21 8.52 6.89
N TRP A 131 10.83 7.28 6.66
CA TRP A 131 9.76 6.58 7.36
C TRP A 131 10.32 5.37 8.09
N GLU A 132 9.66 4.91 9.12
CA GLU A 132 10.01 3.64 9.78
C GLU A 132 8.80 2.72 9.88
N MET A 133 9.05 1.42 9.77
CA MET A 133 8.05 0.38 9.87
C MET A 133 8.55 -0.77 10.75
N THR A 134 7.68 -1.33 11.58
CA THR A 134 7.99 -2.54 12.35
C THR A 134 7.82 -3.77 11.47
N VAL A 135 8.85 -4.59 11.41
CA VAL A 135 8.80 -5.89 10.74
C VAL A 135 8.39 -6.94 11.77
N ARG A 136 7.15 -7.39 11.69
CA ARG A 136 6.67 -8.56 12.44
C ARG A 136 6.40 -9.66 11.45
N ASN A 137 7.15 -10.73 11.52
CA ASN A 137 6.92 -12.01 10.80
C ASN A 137 5.84 -11.90 9.69
N ALA A 138 6.18 -11.23 8.59
CA ALA A 138 5.39 -11.08 7.36
C ALA A 138 4.01 -10.36 7.46
N VAL A 139 3.71 -9.62 8.51
CA VAL A 139 2.53 -8.75 8.56
C VAL A 139 2.98 -7.33 8.90
N SER A 140 3.01 -6.48 7.91
CA SER A 140 3.40 -5.07 8.06
C SER A 140 2.20 -4.20 8.42
N PHE A 141 2.37 -3.39 9.46
CA PHE A 141 1.47 -2.27 9.74
C PHE A 141 2.25 -0.97 9.58
N PRO A 142 1.75 0.01 8.84
CA PRO A 142 2.38 1.32 8.77
C PRO A 142 2.41 1.95 10.16
N ILE A 143 3.55 2.49 10.55
CA ILE A 143 3.69 3.23 11.78
C ILE A 143 3.47 4.70 11.49
N SER A 144 2.60 5.30 12.30
CA SER A 144 2.34 6.72 12.31
C SER A 144 3.62 7.54 12.42
N LYS A 145 3.66 8.58 11.61
CA LYS A 145 4.59 9.71 11.61
C LYS A 145 4.90 10.15 13.04
N GLU A 146 6.12 9.92 13.50
CA GLU A 146 6.65 10.67 14.64
C GLU A 146 7.35 11.91 14.09
N THR A 147 6.79 13.06 14.42
CA THR A 147 7.35 14.40 14.20
C THR A 147 8.50 14.64 15.14
#